data_2564a53dc29c02aaffce2341a75aa32e
#
_entry.id   2564a53dc29c02aaffce2341a75aa32e
#
_cell.length_a   1.000
_cell.length_b   1.000
_cell.length_c   1.000
_cell.angle_alpha   90.00
_cell.angle_beta   90.00
_cell.angle_gamma   90.00
#
_symmetry.space_group_name_H-M   'P 1'
#
loop_
_entity.id
_entity.type
_entity.pdbx_description
1 polymer ?
#
loop_
_entity_poly.entity_id
_entity_poly.type
_entity_poly.pdbx_seq_one_letter_code
_entity_poly.pdbx_strand_id
1 'polypeptide(L)'
;QVQINGRTVTELGVKVDPAVVEILVDGKPLNVPDRHIYIKMNKPRNIVSDIGGDTGEHKSVADLLPPDMRRVFPVGRLDLNSEGLVLLTDDGELAHRLTHPSYEHPKTYYALVENVPPAQVLEQLRTGIDLPEGRTAPARVRVVEGLPQELQLNRGPSEGVWLEIILYKG
;
A
#
# COMPACT_ATOMS: atom_id res chain seq x y z
N GLN A 1 15.56 -21.68 18.45
CA GLN A 1 14.59 -22.69 18.85
C GLN A 1 13.34 -22.03 19.38
N VAL A 2 12.14 -22.46 18.90
CA VAL A 2 10.85 -21.93 19.38
C VAL A 2 10.22 -22.94 20.35
N GLN A 3 9.70 -22.43 21.46
CA GLN A 3 8.95 -23.22 22.44
C GLN A 3 7.59 -22.55 22.69
N ILE A 4 6.55 -23.38 22.84
CA ILE A 4 5.20 -22.98 23.21
C ILE A 4 4.78 -23.73 24.45
N ASN A 5 4.46 -23.03 25.52
CA ASN A 5 4.14 -23.62 26.84
C ASN A 5 5.19 -24.65 27.26
N GLY A 6 6.48 -24.34 27.10
CA GLY A 6 7.62 -25.19 27.47
C GLY A 6 7.92 -26.34 26.51
N ARG A 7 7.14 -26.55 25.42
CA ARG A 7 7.39 -27.61 24.43
C ARG A 7 8.05 -27.04 23.19
N THR A 8 9.12 -27.65 22.72
CA THR A 8 9.79 -27.28 21.48
C THR A 8 8.88 -27.56 20.27
N VAL A 9 8.72 -26.54 19.41
CA VAL A 9 7.96 -26.62 18.16
C VAL A 9 8.94 -26.87 17.02
N THR A 10 8.74 -27.95 16.28
CA THR A 10 9.52 -28.33 15.11
C THR A 10 8.70 -28.26 13.82
N GLU A 11 7.37 -28.16 13.93
CA GLU A 11 6.45 -28.05 12.80
C GLU A 11 6.36 -26.59 12.34
N LEU A 12 6.43 -26.39 11.02
CA LEU A 12 6.29 -25.08 10.43
C LEU A 12 4.82 -24.69 10.28
N GLY A 13 4.51 -23.40 10.46
CA GLY A 13 3.17 -22.86 10.23
C GLY A 13 2.16 -23.09 11.36
N VAL A 14 2.61 -23.53 12.54
CA VAL A 14 1.76 -23.63 13.74
C VAL A 14 1.20 -22.25 14.08
N LYS A 15 -0.12 -22.15 14.13
CA LYS A 15 -0.83 -20.90 14.52
C LYS A 15 -1.21 -21.00 15.98
N VAL A 16 -0.87 -19.98 16.74
CA VAL A 16 -1.19 -19.87 18.17
C VAL A 16 -1.67 -18.45 18.48
N ASP A 17 -2.49 -18.35 19.50
CA ASP A 17 -2.88 -17.04 20.05
C ASP A 17 -1.87 -16.67 21.14
N PRO A 18 -1.06 -15.61 20.92
CA PRO A 18 -0.05 -15.19 21.87
C PRO A 18 -0.64 -14.65 23.19
N ALA A 19 -1.93 -14.33 23.23
CA ALA A 19 -2.60 -13.89 24.45
C ALA A 19 -2.86 -15.04 25.45
N VAL A 20 -2.86 -16.30 24.96
CA VAL A 20 -3.22 -17.48 25.79
C VAL A 20 -2.08 -18.49 25.93
N VAL A 21 -0.95 -18.30 25.24
CA VAL A 21 0.20 -19.20 25.31
C VAL A 21 1.49 -18.46 25.58
N GLU A 22 2.37 -19.07 26.36
CA GLU A 22 3.74 -18.59 26.50
C GLU A 22 4.58 -19.01 25.30
N ILE A 23 5.22 -18.04 24.64
CA ILE A 23 6.12 -18.31 23.53
C ILE A 23 7.53 -17.86 23.91
N LEU A 24 8.49 -18.81 23.81
CA LEU A 24 9.91 -18.53 24.01
C LEU A 24 10.66 -18.71 22.68
N VAL A 25 11.56 -17.77 22.38
CA VAL A 25 12.51 -17.87 21.26
C VAL A 25 13.91 -17.89 21.85
N ASP A 26 14.62 -18.99 21.65
CA ASP A 26 15.95 -19.25 22.25
C ASP A 26 15.98 -19.01 23.77
N GLY A 27 14.94 -19.47 24.44
CA GLY A 27 14.78 -19.36 25.89
C GLY A 27 14.34 -17.97 26.39
N LYS A 28 14.10 -17.01 25.50
CA LYS A 28 13.63 -15.66 25.87
C LYS A 28 12.15 -15.50 25.54
N PRO A 29 11.33 -14.89 26.43
CA PRO A 29 9.94 -14.63 26.15
C PRO A 29 9.79 -13.75 24.90
N LEU A 30 8.86 -14.14 24.01
CA LEU A 30 8.48 -13.34 22.88
C LEU A 30 7.54 -12.23 23.36
N ASN A 31 8.05 -11.00 23.41
CA ASN A 31 7.21 -9.84 23.66
C ASN A 31 6.41 -9.52 22.41
N VAL A 32 5.13 -9.87 22.41
CA VAL A 32 4.19 -9.39 21.40
C VAL A 32 3.76 -7.98 21.83
N PRO A 33 3.90 -6.97 20.98
CA PRO A 33 3.49 -5.63 21.34
C PRO A 33 1.99 -5.57 21.62
N ASP A 34 1.59 -4.94 22.72
CA ASP A 34 0.17 -4.73 23.08
C ASP A 34 -0.57 -3.81 22.10
N ARG A 35 0.17 -3.09 21.26
CA ARG A 35 -0.38 -2.12 20.30
C ARG A 35 0.35 -2.20 18.98
N HIS A 36 -0.43 -2.18 17.91
CA HIS A 36 0.08 -2.04 16.55
C HIS A 36 0.41 -0.58 16.21
N ILE A 37 1.34 -0.42 15.28
CA ILE A 37 1.72 0.89 14.72
C ILE A 37 0.92 1.11 13.44
N TYR A 38 0.32 2.29 13.32
CA TYR A 38 -0.40 2.72 12.11
C TYR A 38 0.13 4.09 11.68
N ILE A 39 0.65 4.18 10.48
CA ILE A 39 1.24 5.39 9.92
C ILE A 39 0.54 5.72 8.60
N LYS A 40 0.07 6.94 8.45
CA LYS A 40 -0.30 7.53 7.14
C LYS A 40 0.90 8.32 6.63
N MET A 41 1.38 7.97 5.46
CA MET A 41 2.47 8.68 4.80
C MET A 41 1.98 9.27 3.49
N ASN A 42 2.29 10.53 3.23
CA ASN A 42 2.26 11.07 1.88
C ASN A 42 3.58 10.72 1.21
N LYS A 43 3.60 9.60 0.46
CA LYS A 43 4.81 9.14 -0.22
C LYS A 43 5.21 10.15 -1.30
N PRO A 44 6.40 10.70 -1.27
CA PRO A 44 6.88 11.57 -2.35
C PRO A 44 7.27 10.74 -3.58
N ARG A 45 7.47 11.43 -4.72
CA ARG A 45 8.06 10.84 -5.93
C ARG A 45 9.50 10.40 -5.68
N ASN A 46 10.01 9.49 -6.49
CA ASN A 46 11.36 8.92 -6.44
C ASN A 46 11.66 8.13 -5.15
N ILE A 47 10.62 7.68 -4.47
CA ILE A 47 10.71 6.81 -3.29
C ILE A 47 10.02 5.49 -3.61
N VAL A 48 10.68 4.37 -3.32
CA VAL A 48 10.15 3.02 -3.50
C VAL A 48 9.22 2.66 -2.35
N SER A 49 8.06 2.07 -2.66
CA SER A 49 7.11 1.56 -1.66
C SER A 49 7.55 0.19 -1.13
N ASP A 50 8.77 0.09 -0.59
CA ASP A 50 9.28 -1.15 -0.01
C ASP A 50 10.03 -0.85 1.30
N ILE A 51 10.22 -1.86 2.14
CA ILE A 51 10.89 -1.72 3.44
C ILE A 51 12.10 -2.64 3.62
N GLY A 52 12.41 -3.44 2.65
CA GLY A 52 13.57 -4.34 2.72
C GLY A 52 13.94 -4.88 1.37
N GLY A 53 15.18 -4.79 1.02
CA GLY A 53 15.74 -5.27 -0.22
C GLY A 53 16.66 -4.26 -0.88
N ASP A 54 17.28 -4.69 -1.96
CA ASP A 54 18.06 -3.80 -2.80
C ASP A 54 17.13 -2.91 -3.61
N THR A 55 16.98 -1.68 -3.18
CA THR A 55 16.20 -0.66 -3.89
C THR A 55 17.03 0.07 -4.96
N GLY A 56 18.26 -0.39 -5.19
CA GLY A 56 19.24 0.26 -6.07
C GLY A 56 19.63 1.64 -5.51
N GLU A 57 19.64 2.63 -6.38
CA GLU A 57 19.99 4.02 -6.01
C GLU A 57 18.84 4.80 -5.34
N HIS A 58 17.64 4.19 -5.24
CA HIS A 58 16.47 4.88 -4.72
C HIS A 58 16.28 4.65 -3.22
N LYS A 59 15.84 5.69 -2.53
CA LYS A 59 15.35 5.56 -1.14
C LYS A 59 14.02 4.83 -1.12
N SER A 60 13.75 4.16 -0.02
CA SER A 60 12.48 3.49 0.26
C SER A 60 11.63 4.27 1.27
N VAL A 61 10.38 3.88 1.43
CA VAL A 61 9.51 4.44 2.49
C VAL A 61 10.07 4.19 3.88
N ALA A 62 10.86 3.13 4.09
CA ALA A 62 11.53 2.85 5.35
C ALA A 62 12.58 3.91 5.71
N ASP A 63 13.24 4.51 4.71
CA ASP A 63 14.26 5.55 4.94
C ASP A 63 13.66 6.87 5.40
N LEU A 64 12.35 7.05 5.23
CA LEU A 64 11.60 8.22 5.67
C LEU A 64 11.07 8.07 7.10
N LEU A 65 11.21 6.88 7.70
CA LEU A 65 10.72 6.59 9.04
C LEU A 65 11.82 6.71 10.08
N PRO A 66 11.47 7.13 11.31
CA PRO A 66 12.34 7.00 12.46
C PRO A 66 12.79 5.53 12.65
N PRO A 67 14.03 5.30 13.15
CA PRO A 67 14.59 3.96 13.29
C PRO A 67 13.74 2.98 14.13
N ASP A 68 13.07 3.49 15.16
CA ASP A 68 12.20 2.75 16.06
C ASP A 68 10.86 2.33 15.39
N MET A 69 10.50 2.96 14.27
CA MET A 69 9.28 2.65 13.50
C MET A 69 9.53 1.78 12.26
N ARG A 70 10.76 1.38 11.98
CA ARG A 70 11.11 0.64 10.75
C ARG A 70 10.61 -0.81 10.66
N ARG A 71 9.95 -1.33 11.70
CA ARG A 71 9.35 -2.67 11.69
C ARG A 71 7.99 -2.74 10.97
N VAL A 72 7.41 -1.60 10.59
CA VAL A 72 6.16 -1.55 9.82
C VAL A 72 6.41 -1.87 8.34
N PHE A 73 5.37 -2.29 7.63
CA PHE A 73 5.40 -2.55 6.19
C PHE A 73 4.26 -1.81 5.49
N PRO A 74 4.40 -1.49 4.19
CA PRO A 74 3.39 -0.76 3.45
C PRO A 74 2.15 -1.61 3.16
N VAL A 75 0.98 -1.02 3.32
CA VAL A 75 -0.32 -1.59 2.96
C VAL A 75 -0.64 -1.18 1.53
N GLY A 76 -0.21 -2.00 0.59
CA GLY A 76 -0.22 -1.67 -0.82
C GLY A 76 1.00 -0.85 -1.26
N ARG A 77 1.06 -0.57 -2.53
CA ARG A 77 2.24 0.06 -3.16
C ARG A 77 1.82 1.17 -4.10
N LEU A 78 2.61 2.22 -4.15
CA LEU A 78 2.62 3.22 -5.22
C LEU A 78 3.92 3.09 -6.00
N ASP A 79 3.86 3.34 -7.29
CA ASP A 79 5.04 3.34 -8.15
C ASP A 79 6.05 4.39 -7.73
N LEU A 80 7.29 4.26 -8.20
CA LEU A 80 8.40 5.17 -7.91
C LEU A 80 8.02 6.63 -8.16
N ASN A 81 7.38 6.91 -9.30
CA ASN A 81 7.02 8.25 -9.74
C ASN A 81 5.61 8.68 -9.31
N SER A 82 4.88 7.82 -8.62
CA SER A 82 3.59 8.16 -8.01
C SER A 82 3.81 8.73 -6.62
N GLU A 83 2.96 9.67 -6.24
CA GLU A 83 2.94 10.27 -4.90
C GLU A 83 1.56 10.16 -4.29
N GLY A 84 1.45 10.22 -2.98
CA GLY A 84 0.18 10.19 -2.26
C GLY A 84 0.15 9.25 -1.08
N LEU A 85 -1.06 8.89 -0.66
CA LEU A 85 -1.29 8.11 0.54
C LEU A 85 -0.74 6.70 0.43
N VAL A 86 0.16 6.36 1.35
CA VAL A 86 0.57 4.99 1.67
C VAL A 86 0.35 4.79 3.18
N LEU A 87 -0.32 3.71 3.53
CA LEU A 87 -0.43 3.27 4.92
C LEU A 87 0.72 2.31 5.22
N LEU A 88 1.31 2.44 6.42
CA LEU A 88 2.30 1.49 6.92
C LEU A 88 1.85 0.99 8.29
N THR A 89 2.04 -0.30 8.54
CA THR A 89 1.65 -0.92 9.81
C THR A 89 2.46 -2.19 10.07
N ASP A 90 2.47 -2.66 11.32
CA ASP A 90 2.91 -3.99 11.71
C ASP A 90 1.71 -4.95 11.94
N ASP A 91 0.49 -4.48 11.67
CA ASP A 91 -0.76 -5.26 11.73
C ASP A 91 -1.02 -5.99 10.41
N GLY A 92 -0.60 -7.25 10.34
CA GLY A 92 -0.77 -8.08 9.14
C GLY A 92 -2.23 -8.38 8.81
N GLU A 93 -3.11 -8.44 9.80
CA GLU A 93 -4.53 -8.70 9.57
C GLU A 93 -5.21 -7.50 8.91
N LEU A 94 -4.97 -6.29 9.44
CA LEU A 94 -5.46 -5.07 8.82
C LEU A 94 -4.91 -4.90 7.40
N ALA A 95 -3.60 -5.11 7.21
CA ALA A 95 -2.98 -5.01 5.89
C ALA A 95 -3.62 -5.96 4.89
N HIS A 96 -3.83 -7.23 5.29
CA HIS A 96 -4.52 -8.21 4.45
C HIS A 96 -5.94 -7.75 4.09
N ARG A 97 -6.73 -7.29 5.07
CA ARG A 97 -8.09 -6.79 4.81
C ARG A 97 -8.10 -5.61 3.83
N LEU A 98 -7.14 -4.69 3.93
CA LEU A 98 -7.08 -3.50 3.07
C LEU A 98 -6.55 -3.79 1.65
N THR A 99 -5.72 -4.83 1.48
CA THR A 99 -5.07 -5.12 0.19
C THR A 99 -5.70 -6.26 -0.58
N HIS A 100 -6.35 -7.22 0.10
CA HIS A 100 -6.87 -8.40 -0.57
C HIS A 100 -8.05 -8.04 -1.50
N PRO A 101 -8.04 -8.48 -2.78
CA PRO A 101 -9.02 -8.10 -3.79
C PRO A 101 -10.48 -8.40 -3.43
N SER A 102 -10.73 -9.41 -2.56
CA SER A 102 -12.10 -9.77 -2.16
C SER A 102 -12.82 -8.71 -1.32
N TYR A 103 -12.09 -7.78 -0.72
CA TYR A 103 -12.69 -6.70 0.07
C TYR A 103 -13.03 -5.46 -0.77
N GLU A 104 -12.59 -5.42 -2.02
CA GLU A 104 -12.94 -4.38 -3.01
C GLU A 104 -12.79 -2.93 -2.50
N HIS A 105 -11.77 -2.66 -1.69
CA HIS A 105 -11.50 -1.31 -1.21
C HIS A 105 -11.18 -0.37 -2.37
N PRO A 106 -11.93 0.72 -2.55
CA PRO A 106 -11.69 1.66 -3.64
C PRO A 106 -10.36 2.41 -3.41
N LYS A 107 -9.58 2.53 -4.48
CA LYS A 107 -8.37 3.34 -4.54
C LYS A 107 -8.58 4.44 -5.55
N THR A 108 -8.53 5.69 -5.11
CA THR A 108 -8.73 6.85 -5.97
C THR A 108 -7.39 7.45 -6.37
N TYR A 109 -7.19 7.60 -7.67
CA TYR A 109 -6.01 8.20 -8.28
C TYR A 109 -6.41 9.45 -9.05
N TYR A 110 -5.53 10.43 -9.07
CA TYR A 110 -5.63 11.59 -9.93
C TYR A 110 -4.44 11.58 -10.89
N ALA A 111 -4.72 11.43 -12.18
CA ALA A 111 -3.72 11.41 -13.23
C ALA A 111 -3.81 12.70 -14.06
N LEU A 112 -2.66 13.38 -14.21
CA LEU A 112 -2.55 14.51 -15.13
C LEU A 112 -2.21 13.99 -16.52
N VAL A 113 -3.04 14.31 -17.50
CA VAL A 113 -2.85 13.98 -18.92
C VAL A 113 -2.79 15.24 -19.75
N GLU A 114 -2.07 15.21 -20.88
CA GLU A 114 -1.84 16.37 -21.72
C GLU A 114 -3.12 16.96 -22.31
N ASN A 115 -4.06 16.09 -22.73
CA ASN A 115 -5.29 16.48 -23.39
C ASN A 115 -6.48 15.70 -22.84
N VAL A 116 -7.70 16.22 -23.04
CA VAL A 116 -8.93 15.49 -22.75
C VAL A 116 -8.98 14.21 -23.60
N PRO A 117 -8.99 13.02 -22.99
CA PRO A 117 -9.08 11.79 -23.76
C PRO A 117 -10.42 11.72 -24.53
N PRO A 118 -10.43 11.18 -25.76
CA PRO A 118 -11.66 10.93 -26.49
C PRO A 118 -12.66 10.09 -25.68
N ALA A 119 -13.96 10.30 -25.89
CA ALA A 119 -15.00 9.57 -25.16
C ALA A 119 -14.86 8.05 -25.28
N GLN A 120 -14.43 7.54 -26.43
CA GLN A 120 -14.18 6.13 -26.66
C GLN A 120 -13.05 5.58 -25.76
N VAL A 121 -11.98 6.34 -25.54
CA VAL A 121 -10.86 5.96 -24.66
C VAL A 121 -11.32 5.94 -23.20
N LEU A 122 -12.09 6.94 -22.78
CA LEU A 122 -12.66 6.97 -21.43
C LEU A 122 -13.59 5.78 -21.20
N GLU A 123 -14.37 5.37 -22.19
CA GLU A 123 -15.26 4.21 -22.09
C GLU A 123 -14.47 2.89 -22.02
N GLN A 124 -13.39 2.76 -22.79
CA GLN A 124 -12.47 1.63 -22.67
C GLN A 124 -11.87 1.53 -21.26
N LEU A 125 -11.41 2.62 -20.68
CA LEU A 125 -10.90 2.62 -19.31
C LEU A 125 -11.97 2.23 -18.29
N ARG A 126 -13.24 2.60 -18.51
CA ARG A 126 -14.37 2.24 -17.64
C ARG A 126 -14.75 0.77 -17.72
N THR A 127 -14.66 0.16 -18.91
CA THR A 127 -15.07 -1.21 -19.16
C THR A 127 -13.95 -2.24 -19.02
N GLY A 128 -12.72 -1.76 -18.88
CA GLY A 128 -11.49 -2.54 -18.80
C GLY A 128 -10.76 -2.60 -20.13
N ILE A 129 -9.43 -2.54 -20.04
CA ILE A 129 -8.49 -2.60 -21.16
C ILE A 129 -7.69 -3.88 -21.11
N ASP A 130 -7.24 -4.33 -22.28
CA ASP A 130 -6.37 -5.49 -22.39
C ASP A 130 -4.91 -5.05 -22.24
N LEU A 131 -4.24 -5.58 -21.22
CA LEU A 131 -2.83 -5.42 -20.95
C LEU A 131 -2.09 -6.75 -21.22
N PRO A 132 -0.77 -6.77 -21.37
CA PRO A 132 0.00 -8.01 -21.53
C PRO A 132 -0.26 -9.03 -20.41
N GLU A 133 -0.51 -8.54 -19.19
CA GLU A 133 -0.78 -9.33 -17.99
C GLU A 133 -2.23 -9.81 -17.89
N GLY A 134 -3.12 -9.31 -18.74
CA GLY A 134 -4.53 -9.65 -18.78
C GLY A 134 -5.45 -8.43 -18.84
N ARG A 135 -6.76 -8.71 -18.91
CA ARG A 135 -7.77 -7.65 -18.95
C ARG A 135 -7.97 -7.03 -17.57
N THR A 136 -7.94 -5.68 -17.51
CA THR A 136 -8.21 -4.97 -16.27
C THR A 136 -9.67 -5.09 -15.83
N ALA A 137 -9.91 -4.98 -14.53
CA ALA A 137 -11.26 -4.81 -14.01
C ALA A 137 -11.85 -3.45 -14.45
N PRO A 138 -13.20 -3.32 -14.50
CA PRO A 138 -13.85 -2.03 -14.71
C PRO A 138 -13.42 -1.00 -13.67
N ALA A 139 -13.29 0.26 -14.12
CA ALA A 139 -12.92 1.39 -13.28
C ALA A 139 -13.95 2.52 -13.40
N ARG A 140 -14.02 3.40 -12.40
CA ARG A 140 -14.71 4.68 -12.59
C ARG A 140 -13.70 5.71 -13.04
N VAL A 141 -13.98 6.37 -14.18
CA VAL A 141 -13.10 7.38 -14.77
C VAL A 141 -13.90 8.60 -15.13
N ARG A 142 -13.45 9.76 -14.67
CA ARG A 142 -14.05 11.06 -15.06
C ARG A 142 -12.98 12.13 -15.23
N VAL A 143 -13.24 13.05 -16.12
CA VAL A 143 -12.47 14.30 -16.24
C VAL A 143 -12.89 15.22 -15.09
N VAL A 144 -11.92 15.84 -14.44
CA VAL A 144 -12.14 16.81 -13.36
C VAL A 144 -11.40 18.12 -13.65
N GLU A 145 -11.95 19.24 -13.18
CA GLU A 145 -11.38 20.56 -13.43
C GLU A 145 -10.07 20.82 -12.68
N GLY A 146 -9.79 20.01 -11.63
CA GLY A 146 -8.59 20.14 -10.83
C GLY A 146 -8.54 19.09 -9.71
N LEU A 147 -7.48 19.14 -8.94
CA LEU A 147 -7.35 18.31 -7.75
C LEU A 147 -8.26 18.82 -6.62
N PRO A 148 -8.79 17.93 -5.77
CA PRO A 148 -9.39 18.30 -4.50
C PRO A 148 -8.46 19.20 -3.68
N GLN A 149 -9.03 20.12 -2.91
CA GLN A 149 -8.26 21.11 -2.14
C GLN A 149 -7.20 20.45 -1.24
N GLU A 150 -7.52 19.31 -0.68
CA GLU A 150 -6.64 18.53 0.19
C GLU A 150 -5.41 17.98 -0.53
N LEU A 151 -5.48 17.86 -1.87
CA LEU A 151 -4.41 17.34 -2.71
C LEU A 151 -3.65 18.44 -3.48
N GLN A 152 -4.04 19.70 -3.32
CA GLN A 152 -3.40 20.84 -3.99
C GLN A 152 -2.07 21.27 -3.36
N LEU A 153 -1.39 20.37 -2.65
CA LEU A 153 -0.16 20.59 -1.91
C LEU A 153 0.91 21.33 -2.76
N ASN A 154 0.93 22.67 -2.67
CA ASN A 154 1.96 23.56 -3.24
C ASN A 154 2.29 23.32 -4.73
N ARG A 155 1.35 22.81 -5.52
CA ARG A 155 1.51 22.67 -6.96
C ARG A 155 1.14 23.96 -7.64
N GLY A 156 2.05 24.48 -8.44
CA GLY A 156 1.75 25.54 -9.40
C GLY A 156 0.71 25.07 -10.43
N PRO A 157 0.20 25.99 -11.26
CA PRO A 157 -0.70 25.65 -12.34
C PRO A 157 -0.06 24.57 -13.20
N SER A 158 -0.75 23.43 -13.38
CA SER A 158 -0.32 22.33 -14.24
C SER A 158 -1.01 22.47 -15.60
N GLU A 159 -0.23 22.51 -16.66
CA GLU A 159 -0.77 22.35 -18.01
C GLU A 159 -1.28 20.91 -18.15
N GLY A 160 -2.52 20.75 -18.63
CA GLY A 160 -3.14 19.46 -18.83
C GLY A 160 -4.52 19.33 -18.20
N VAL A 161 -5.02 18.11 -18.24
CA VAL A 161 -6.37 17.76 -17.77
C VAL A 161 -6.25 16.69 -16.70
N TRP A 162 -6.96 16.85 -15.60
CA TRP A 162 -6.98 15.85 -14.54
C TRP A 162 -8.06 14.80 -14.78
N LEU A 163 -7.66 13.52 -14.61
CA LEU A 163 -8.57 12.41 -14.57
C LEU A 163 -8.63 11.88 -13.13
N GLU A 164 -9.83 11.72 -12.61
CA GLU A 164 -10.08 10.91 -11.41
C GLU A 164 -10.34 9.48 -11.85
N ILE A 165 -9.59 8.55 -11.29
CA ILE A 165 -9.68 7.12 -11.59
C ILE A 165 -9.90 6.38 -10.27
N ILE A 166 -10.99 5.62 -10.15
CA ILE A 166 -11.28 4.80 -8.97
C ILE A 166 -11.20 3.33 -9.37
N LEU A 167 -10.27 2.61 -8.74
CA LEU A 167 -10.03 1.18 -8.93
C LEU A 167 -10.53 0.41 -7.71
N TYR A 168 -11.18 -0.73 -7.94
CA TYR A 168 -11.67 -1.64 -6.89
C TYR A 168 -10.79 -2.90 -6.77
N LYS A 169 -10.08 -3.24 -7.85
CA LYS A 169 -9.11 -4.32 -7.91
C LYS A 169 -7.81 -3.75 -8.43
N GLY A 170 -6.72 -4.09 -7.80
CA GLY A 170 -5.36 -3.70 -8.18
C GLY A 170 -4.49 -4.91 -8.24
#